data_7979e4003ebe8e43323a83df06454000
#
_entry.id   7979e4003ebe8e43323a83df06454000
#
_cell.length_a   1.000
_cell.length_b   1.000
_cell.length_c   1.000
_cell.angle_alpha   90.00
_cell.angle_beta   90.00
_cell.angle_gamma   90.00
#
_symmetry.space_group_name_H-M   'P 1'
#
loop_
_entity.id
_entity.type
_entity.pdbx_description
1 polymer ?
#
loop_
_entity_poly.entity_id
_entity_poly.type
_entity_poly.pdbx_seq_one_letter_code
_entity_poly.pdbx_strand_id
1 'polypeptide(L)' 'MPIDIVVNGQPQSAAEGQTLLGLLGQLQLDPARVAVELDCRIIKQPLWAETVLRPGARLEIVQFVGGG' A
#
# COMPACT_ATOMS: atom_id res chain seq x y z
N MET A 1 -13.78 -5.66 -11.19
CA MET A 1 -12.66 -6.53 -11.62
C MET A 1 -11.44 -6.21 -10.77
N PRO A 2 -10.75 -7.21 -10.27
CA PRO A 2 -9.52 -6.94 -9.53
C PRO A 2 -8.45 -6.38 -10.45
N ILE A 3 -7.51 -5.69 -9.85
CA ILE A 3 -6.37 -5.13 -10.57
C ILE A 3 -5.09 -5.81 -10.08
N ASP A 4 -4.08 -5.79 -10.94
CA ASP A 4 -2.77 -6.32 -10.59
C ASP A 4 -1.87 -5.18 -10.16
N ILE A 5 -1.24 -5.36 -9.02
CA ILE A 5 -0.27 -4.41 -8.47
C ILE A 5 0.97 -5.17 -8.06
N VAL A 6 2.01 -4.44 -7.68
CA VAL A 6 3.25 -5.04 -7.19
C VAL A 6 3.53 -4.45 -5.82
N VAL A 7 3.75 -5.33 -4.85
CA VAL A 7 4.07 -4.91 -3.48
C VAL A 7 5.41 -5.52 -3.11
N ASN A 8 6.38 -4.68 -2.85
CA ASN A 8 7.74 -5.11 -2.50
C ASN A 8 8.28 -6.12 -3.50
N GLY A 9 8.05 -5.85 -4.79
CA GLY A 9 8.53 -6.71 -5.85
C GLY A 9 7.70 -7.96 -6.11
N GLN A 10 6.60 -8.15 -5.38
CA GLN A 10 5.77 -9.34 -5.52
C GLN A 10 4.42 -8.97 -6.15
N PRO A 11 3.95 -9.77 -7.12
CA PRO A 11 2.61 -9.55 -7.67
C PRO A 11 1.55 -9.70 -6.59
N GLN A 12 0.54 -8.84 -6.64
CA GLN A 12 -0.52 -8.82 -5.66
C GLN A 12 -1.79 -8.40 -6.36
N SER A 13 -2.93 -8.98 -5.95
CA SER A 13 -4.22 -8.57 -6.48
C SER A 13 -4.88 -7.60 -5.52
N ALA A 14 -5.54 -6.59 -6.07
CA ALA A 14 -6.28 -5.62 -5.28
C ALA A 14 -7.63 -5.39 -5.93
N ALA A 15 -8.60 -4.95 -5.15
CA ALA A 15 -9.91 -4.64 -5.68
C ALA A 15 -9.84 -3.34 -6.49
N GLU A 16 -10.61 -3.29 -7.56
CA GLU A 16 -10.74 -2.07 -8.32
C GLU A 16 -11.30 -0.96 -7.44
N GLY A 17 -10.66 0.20 -7.44
CA GLY A 17 -11.08 1.32 -6.60
C GLY A 17 -10.57 1.27 -5.18
N GLN A 18 -9.80 0.24 -4.84
CA GLN A 18 -9.26 0.11 -3.50
C GLN A 18 -8.27 1.23 -3.19
N THR A 19 -8.31 1.75 -1.97
CA THR A 19 -7.36 2.76 -1.54
C THR A 19 -6.12 2.12 -0.95
N LEU A 20 -5.07 2.93 -0.83
CA LEU A 20 -3.85 2.47 -0.20
C LEU A 20 -4.11 2.02 1.24
N LEU A 21 -4.90 2.79 1.98
CA LEU A 21 -5.24 2.39 3.34
C LEU A 21 -5.97 1.06 3.36
N GLY A 22 -6.90 0.84 2.43
CA GLY A 22 -7.63 -0.42 2.34
C GLY A 22 -6.70 -1.59 2.04
N LEU A 23 -5.68 -1.36 1.20
CA LEU A 23 -4.71 -2.42 0.93
C LEU A 23 -3.93 -2.81 2.17
N LEU A 24 -3.53 -1.84 3.00
CA LEU A 24 -2.82 -2.15 4.23
C LEU A 24 -3.68 -3.02 5.16
N GLY A 25 -4.99 -2.75 5.20
CA GLY A 25 -5.90 -3.59 5.96
C GLY A 25 -5.98 -5.01 5.41
N GLN A 26 -6.04 -5.14 4.08
CA GLN A 26 -6.06 -6.43 3.42
C GLN A 26 -4.80 -7.24 3.75
N LEU A 27 -3.66 -6.57 3.81
CA LEU A 27 -2.39 -7.22 4.11
C LEU A 27 -2.16 -7.40 5.62
N GLN A 28 -3.11 -6.94 6.43
CA GLN A 28 -3.04 -7.02 7.88
C GLN A 28 -1.84 -6.28 8.45
N LEU A 29 -1.54 -5.14 7.87
CA LEU A 29 -0.45 -4.28 8.32
C LEU A 29 -1.01 -3.14 9.14
N ASP A 30 -0.30 -2.80 10.21
CA ASP A 30 -0.68 -1.69 11.07
C ASP A 30 -0.24 -0.38 10.42
N PRO A 31 -1.18 0.50 10.06
CA PRO A 31 -0.79 1.77 9.41
C PRO A 31 0.17 2.61 10.23
N ALA A 32 0.16 2.46 11.55
CA ALA A 32 1.04 3.23 12.41
C ALA A 32 2.48 2.73 12.38
N ARG A 33 2.71 1.58 11.76
CA ARG A 33 4.02 0.93 11.80
C ARG A 33 4.67 0.78 10.43
N VAL A 34 4.12 1.41 9.41
CA VAL A 34 4.65 1.25 8.06
C VAL A 34 4.90 2.60 7.41
N ALA A 35 5.84 2.61 6.49
CA ALA A 35 6.03 3.69 5.54
C ALA A 35 5.75 3.14 4.15
N VAL A 36 5.16 3.95 3.29
CA VAL A 36 4.73 3.49 1.98
C VAL A 36 5.25 4.41 0.89
N GLU A 37 5.84 3.81 -0.14
CA GLU A 37 6.12 4.47 -1.41
C GLU A 37 5.17 3.92 -2.45
N LEU A 38 4.64 4.79 -3.28
CA LEU A 38 3.82 4.42 -4.42
C LEU A 38 4.44 5.01 -5.66
N ASP A 39 4.83 4.14 -6.59
CA ASP A 39 5.47 4.54 -7.85
C ASP A 39 6.64 5.48 -7.59
N CYS A 40 7.47 5.10 -6.64
CA CYS A 40 8.71 5.81 -6.24
C CYS A 40 8.45 7.12 -5.51
N ARG A 41 7.25 7.34 -5.01
CA ARG A 41 6.93 8.54 -4.23
C ARG A 41 6.46 8.14 -2.85
N ILE A 42 7.00 8.80 -1.84
CA ILE A 42 6.54 8.59 -0.46
C ILE A 42 5.15 9.21 -0.32
N ILE A 43 4.22 8.42 0.16
CA ILE A 43 2.85 8.87 0.41
C ILE A 43 2.67 8.97 1.92
N LYS A 44 2.34 10.16 2.39
CA LYS A 44 2.15 10.38 3.82
C LYS A 44 0.84 9.79 4.29
N GLN A 45 0.83 9.31 5.52
CA GLN A 45 -0.30 8.58 6.08
C GLN A 45 -1.66 9.28 5.91
N PRO A 46 -1.77 10.60 6.14
CA PRO A 46 -3.08 11.25 5.97
C PRO A 46 -3.67 11.13 4.57
N LEU A 47 -2.84 10.82 3.56
CA LEU A 47 -3.32 10.70 2.19
C LEU A 47 -3.71 9.28 1.82
N TRP A 48 -3.43 8.29 2.66
CA TRP A 48 -3.65 6.89 2.29
C TRP A 48 -5.11 6.56 2.03
N ALA A 49 -6.02 7.15 2.78
CA ALA A 49 -7.45 6.89 2.59
C ALA A 49 -8.00 7.48 1.30
N GLU A 50 -7.27 8.42 0.71
CA GLU A 50 -7.69 9.09 -0.52
C GLU A 50 -6.91 8.64 -1.74
N THR A 51 -5.88 7.83 -1.55
CA THR A 51 -5.03 7.38 -2.65
C THR A 51 -5.59 6.10 -3.23
N VAL A 52 -6.20 6.21 -4.40
CA VAL A 52 -6.79 5.06 -5.08
C VAL A 52 -5.70 4.35 -5.88
N LEU A 53 -5.62 3.03 -5.72
CA LEU A 53 -4.65 2.22 -6.43
C LEU A 53 -5.10 2.02 -7.88
N ARG A 54 -4.14 2.04 -8.79
CA ARG A 54 -4.39 1.84 -10.22
C ARG A 54 -3.71 0.56 -10.67
N PRO A 55 -4.19 -0.05 -11.77
CA PRO A 55 -3.52 -1.23 -12.31
C PRO A 55 -2.05 -0.93 -12.58
N GLY A 56 -1.19 -1.85 -12.17
CA GLY A 56 0.25 -1.69 -12.36
C GLY A 56 0.95 -0.89 -11.29
N ALA A 57 0.23 -0.43 -10.27
CA ALA A 57 0.85 0.34 -9.19
C ALA A 57 1.97 -0.45 -8.53
N ARG A 58 3.06 0.22 -8.22
CA ARG A 58 4.19 -0.39 -7.54
C ARG A 58 4.35 0.23 -6.17
N LEU A 59 4.27 -0.62 -5.16
CA LEU A 59 4.35 -0.18 -3.77
C LEU A 59 5.57 -0.79 -3.11
N GLU A 60 6.25 0.03 -2.32
CA GLU A 60 7.26 -0.43 -1.38
C GLU A 60 6.75 -0.10 0.00
N ILE A 61 6.58 -1.13 0.82
CA ILE A 61 6.07 -0.97 2.17
C ILE A 61 7.14 -1.44 3.13
N VAL A 62 7.57 -0.53 3.99
CA VAL A 62 8.57 -0.84 5.01
C VAL A 62 7.88 -0.86 6.35
N GLN A 63 8.01 -1.97 7.06
CA GLN A 63 7.42 -2.12 8.37
C GLN A 63 8.48 -1.82 9.43
N PHE A 64 8.14 -0.95 10.37
CA PHE A 64 9.07 -0.61 11.45
C PHE A 64 9.07 -1.74 12.47
N VAL A 65 10.25 -2.15 12.86
CA VAL A 65 10.44 -3.25 13.78
C VAL A 65 11.00 -2.72 15.09
N GLY A 66 10.58 -3.36 16.15
CA GLY A 66 11.14 -3.07 17.45
C GLY A 66 10.43 -1.97 18.14
N GLY A 67 10.03 -1.13 17.78
CA GLY A 67 9.20 -0.18 18.38
C GLY A 67 9.56 0.03 19.83
N GLY A 68 10.28 0.30 20.17
CA GLY A 68 10.52 0.62 21.54
C GLY A 68 9.82 1.85 21.94
#